data_39ec8dd43eaa9b4f2c199b1ea892878d
#
_entry.id   39ec8dd43eaa9b4f2c199b1ea892878d
#
_cell.length_a   1.000
_cell.length_b   1.000
_cell.length_c   1.000
_cell.angle_alpha   90.00
_cell.angle_beta   90.00
_cell.angle_gamma   90.00
#
_symmetry.space_group_name_H-M   'P 1'
#
loop_
_entity.id
_entity.type
_entity.pdbx_description
1 polymer ?
#
loop_
_entity_poly.entity_id
_entity_poly.type
_entity_poly.pdbx_seq_one_letter_code
_entity_poly.pdbx_strand_id
1 'polypeptide(L)'
;MSNVKKHYFLTREHNLVPVDILSKTNFSRKVKVLEGENIDKVISVHPEGVAWGTMYPRIFETNTKPKELFVFKGRALISAFDLKAKDIPAVPTSEEYCFQPFIRDVIDSIHAGDNVLLTGGTGVGKTTHIVQLASRIKQPLLRINFNGETRMSDLIGKMSVVNSETHWVDGVLPYAMRNGYWILFDELDFADPAVLSLLHPILEKNPSLTLKENKGEIIKPHPLFRVFATANSIGAMSEKSGSYGGTNTMNEAFLDRWQVLMVDNLPAKEEIKVVRFEAPGLNATVAKKMVAFANMARNQDFGDANLMYGGDNFSTRKIISWAKKTALHRNPIIGAQKSWLDKMPQSDQDSMMRILMTHFGSRKRTSKGIKRLVGGSKFGKNKIKSTSTISINSTMTKPLRGRPPKFKSGVIA
;
A
#
# COMPACT_ATOMS: atom_id res chain seq x y z
N MET A 1 3.58 -39.83 -5.28
CA MET A 1 3.20 -39.65 -3.86
C MET A 1 1.94 -38.81 -3.83
N SER A 2 0.83 -39.37 -3.35
CA SER A 2 -0.47 -38.68 -3.28
C SER A 2 -0.33 -37.46 -2.37
N ASN A 3 -0.66 -36.27 -2.89
CA ASN A 3 -0.77 -35.03 -2.09
C ASN A 3 -1.95 -35.21 -1.10
N VAL A 4 -1.70 -35.78 0.05
CA VAL A 4 -2.69 -35.88 1.12
C VAL A 4 -2.81 -34.49 1.73
N LYS A 5 -3.95 -33.86 1.52
CA LYS A 5 -4.28 -32.58 2.14
C LYS A 5 -4.32 -32.74 3.65
N LYS A 6 -3.56 -31.92 4.36
CA LYS A 6 -3.53 -31.89 5.83
C LYS A 6 -4.43 -30.76 6.34
N HIS A 7 -5.05 -31.00 7.49
CA HIS A 7 -5.88 -30.02 8.15
C HIS A 7 -5.19 -29.51 9.41
N TYR A 8 -5.31 -28.22 9.66
CA TYR A 8 -4.79 -27.57 10.84
C TYR A 8 -5.89 -26.78 11.54
N PHE A 9 -5.92 -26.87 12.87
CA PHE A 9 -6.84 -26.12 13.72
C PHE A 9 -6.10 -24.97 14.40
N LEU A 10 -6.68 -23.78 14.36
CA LEU A 10 -6.15 -22.61 15.06
C LEU A 10 -6.71 -22.56 16.50
N THR A 11 -5.84 -22.70 17.50
CA THR A 11 -6.21 -22.59 18.91
C THR A 11 -6.52 -21.14 19.30
N ARG A 12 -7.02 -20.94 20.53
CA ARG A 12 -7.26 -19.58 21.09
C ARG A 12 -5.97 -18.81 21.31
N GLU A 13 -4.88 -19.51 21.59
CA GLU A 13 -3.51 -18.99 21.77
C GLU A 13 -2.79 -18.75 20.43
N HIS A 14 -3.52 -18.84 19.30
CA HIS A 14 -3.02 -18.64 17.94
C HIS A 14 -1.96 -19.67 17.48
N ASN A 15 -1.99 -20.88 18.04
CA ASN A 15 -1.14 -21.98 17.58
C ASN A 15 -1.87 -22.83 16.54
N LEU A 16 -1.17 -23.21 15.47
CA LEU A 16 -1.68 -24.14 14.44
C LEU A 16 -1.35 -25.58 14.86
N VAL A 17 -2.37 -26.36 15.12
CA VAL A 17 -2.26 -27.74 15.54
C VAL A 17 -2.81 -28.65 14.43
N PRO A 18 -2.07 -29.69 14.00
CA PRO A 18 -2.57 -30.60 12.99
C PRO A 18 -3.75 -31.42 13.55
N VAL A 19 -4.77 -31.63 12.73
CA VAL A 19 -5.99 -32.32 13.11
C VAL A 19 -6.48 -33.25 12.01
N ASP A 20 -7.13 -34.35 12.39
CA ASP A 20 -7.92 -35.19 11.51
C ASP A 20 -9.40 -34.86 11.59
N ILE A 21 -10.07 -34.73 10.47
CA ILE A 21 -11.51 -34.52 10.42
C ILE A 21 -12.23 -35.85 10.52
N LEU A 22 -12.90 -36.10 11.64
CA LEU A 22 -13.66 -37.31 11.90
C LEU A 22 -15.07 -37.26 11.33
N SER A 23 -15.74 -36.13 11.38
CA SER A 23 -17.08 -35.94 10.79
C SER A 23 -17.34 -34.50 10.39
N LYS A 24 -18.20 -34.30 9.39
CA LYS A 24 -18.58 -33.00 8.85
C LYS A 24 -20.10 -32.88 8.84
N THR A 25 -20.62 -31.77 9.36
CA THR A 25 -22.01 -31.34 9.19
C THR A 25 -22.00 -29.93 8.63
N ASN A 26 -23.17 -29.38 8.25
CA ASN A 26 -23.27 -28.00 7.79
C ASN A 26 -22.82 -26.97 8.85
N PHE A 27 -22.91 -27.32 10.15
CA PHE A 27 -22.67 -26.41 11.27
C PHE A 27 -21.49 -26.81 12.16
N SER A 28 -20.93 -28.00 12.02
CA SER A 28 -19.82 -28.44 12.86
C SER A 28 -18.93 -29.47 12.15
N ARG A 29 -17.69 -29.52 12.58
CA ARG A 29 -16.72 -30.58 12.27
C ARG A 29 -16.18 -31.15 13.56
N LYS A 30 -16.25 -32.46 13.73
CA LYS A 30 -15.51 -33.13 14.80
C LYS A 30 -14.10 -33.40 14.31
N VAL A 31 -13.13 -32.93 15.04
CA VAL A 31 -11.71 -33.07 14.69
C VAL A 31 -10.96 -33.72 15.85
N LYS A 32 -10.02 -34.61 15.51
CA LYS A 32 -9.08 -35.21 16.45
C LYS A 32 -7.77 -34.43 16.39
N VAL A 33 -7.26 -34.01 17.53
CA VAL A 33 -6.00 -33.28 17.65
C VAL A 33 -4.83 -34.27 17.55
N LEU A 34 -3.87 -34.02 16.67
CA LEU A 34 -2.77 -34.92 16.38
C LEU A 34 -1.47 -34.56 17.13
N GLU A 35 -1.30 -33.31 17.56
CA GLU A 35 -0.09 -32.86 18.25
C GLU A 35 -0.42 -31.84 19.37
N GLY A 36 0.46 -31.68 20.36
CA GLY A 36 0.35 -30.70 21.43
C GLY A 36 -0.28 -31.21 22.70
N GLU A 37 -0.56 -30.32 23.67
CA GLU A 37 -1.10 -30.67 24.99
C GLU A 37 -2.48 -31.36 24.96
N ASN A 38 -3.22 -31.22 23.89
CA ASN A 38 -4.54 -31.79 23.71
C ASN A 38 -4.55 -32.95 22.70
N ILE A 39 -3.41 -33.62 22.52
CA ILE A 39 -3.31 -34.79 21.63
C ILE A 39 -4.40 -35.82 21.92
N ASP A 40 -4.93 -36.44 20.87
CA ASP A 40 -6.02 -37.42 20.89
C ASP A 40 -7.38 -36.91 21.36
N LYS A 41 -7.50 -35.66 21.81
CA LYS A 41 -8.82 -35.11 22.12
C LYS A 41 -9.64 -34.89 20.85
N VAL A 42 -10.90 -35.24 20.94
CA VAL A 42 -11.89 -34.96 19.90
C VAL A 42 -12.64 -33.70 20.28
N ILE A 43 -12.52 -32.66 19.48
CA ILE A 43 -13.20 -31.38 19.66
C ILE A 43 -14.21 -31.14 18.56
N SER A 44 -15.29 -30.44 18.88
CA SER A 44 -16.28 -29.99 17.92
C SER A 44 -16.00 -28.55 17.54
N VAL A 45 -15.78 -28.28 16.27
CA VAL A 45 -15.40 -26.95 15.77
C VAL A 45 -16.39 -26.54 14.69
N HIS A 46 -16.87 -25.31 14.75
CA HIS A 46 -17.63 -24.74 13.64
C HIS A 46 -16.68 -24.55 12.45
N PRO A 47 -17.05 -24.96 11.21
CA PRO A 47 -16.16 -24.87 10.04
C PRO A 47 -15.69 -23.45 9.77
N GLU A 48 -16.55 -22.47 10.04
CA GLU A 48 -16.27 -21.05 9.84
C GLU A 48 -15.89 -20.30 11.12
N GLY A 49 -15.71 -21.05 12.24
CA GLY A 49 -15.26 -20.46 13.51
C GLY A 49 -16.27 -19.53 14.18
N VAL A 50 -17.58 -19.76 14.01
CA VAL A 50 -18.62 -18.95 14.66
C VAL A 50 -18.65 -19.23 16.15
N ALA A 51 -17.92 -18.45 16.91
CA ALA A 51 -18.28 -18.09 18.28
C ALA A 51 -18.81 -16.67 18.18
N TRP A 52 -20.11 -16.48 18.39
CA TRP A 52 -20.84 -15.20 18.47
C TRP A 52 -20.01 -13.95 18.07
N GLY A 53 -20.10 -13.54 16.79
CA GLY A 53 -19.52 -12.28 16.30
C GLY A 53 -18.14 -12.36 15.62
N THR A 54 -17.54 -13.53 15.41
CA THR A 54 -16.27 -13.66 14.69
C THR A 54 -16.35 -14.79 13.65
N MET A 55 -16.57 -14.46 12.41
CA MET A 55 -16.45 -15.41 11.30
C MET A 55 -15.00 -15.41 10.81
N TYR A 56 -14.25 -16.47 11.11
CA TYR A 56 -13.01 -16.79 10.42
C TYR A 56 -12.78 -18.30 10.46
N PRO A 57 -12.20 -18.88 9.42
CA PRO A 57 -11.95 -20.32 9.41
C PRO A 57 -10.97 -20.68 10.54
N ARG A 58 -11.35 -21.63 11.37
CA ARG A 58 -10.47 -22.22 12.37
C ARG A 58 -9.78 -23.48 11.88
N ILE A 59 -10.25 -24.05 10.78
CA ILE A 59 -9.67 -25.22 10.17
C ILE A 59 -9.15 -24.81 8.79
N PHE A 60 -7.86 -24.96 8.62
CA PHE A 60 -7.15 -24.67 7.39
C PHE A 60 -6.78 -25.96 6.68
N GLU A 61 -7.04 -26.02 5.40
CA GLU A 61 -6.65 -27.12 4.54
C GLU A 61 -5.44 -26.71 3.70
N THR A 62 -4.33 -27.42 3.81
CA THR A 62 -3.10 -27.13 3.08
C THR A 62 -2.32 -28.39 2.77
N ASN A 63 -1.55 -28.36 1.71
CA ASN A 63 -0.69 -29.48 1.31
C ASN A 63 0.62 -29.55 2.11
N THR A 64 0.98 -28.46 2.77
CA THR A 64 2.21 -28.35 3.57
C THR A 64 1.89 -27.76 4.94
N LYS A 65 2.74 -28.06 5.96
CA LYS A 65 2.60 -27.40 7.25
C LYS A 65 2.79 -25.88 7.06
N PRO A 66 1.81 -25.05 7.45
CA PRO A 66 1.94 -23.61 7.34
C PRO A 66 3.15 -23.13 8.14
N LYS A 67 4.05 -22.40 7.50
CA LYS A 67 5.26 -21.85 8.13
C LYS A 67 5.04 -20.47 8.71
N GLU A 68 4.17 -19.72 8.10
CA GLU A 68 3.89 -18.32 8.46
C GLU A 68 2.42 -18.14 8.82
N LEU A 69 2.20 -17.46 9.93
CA LEU A 69 0.88 -17.14 10.43
C LEU A 69 0.81 -15.64 10.71
N PHE A 70 -0.16 -14.97 10.16
CA PHE A 70 -0.50 -13.60 10.49
C PHE A 70 -1.86 -13.54 11.18
N VAL A 71 -1.92 -12.95 12.37
CA VAL A 71 -3.16 -12.78 13.13
C VAL A 71 -3.40 -11.31 13.40
N PHE A 72 -4.60 -10.83 13.06
CA PHE A 72 -5.00 -9.46 13.29
C PHE A 72 -6.45 -9.38 13.79
N LYS A 73 -6.64 -8.85 15.00
CA LYS A 73 -7.97 -8.66 15.64
C LYS A 73 -8.90 -9.88 15.52
N GLY A 74 -8.37 -11.06 15.80
CA GLY A 74 -9.13 -12.31 15.79
C GLY A 74 -9.34 -12.94 14.39
N ARG A 75 -8.72 -12.39 13.36
CA ARG A 75 -8.63 -12.99 12.02
C ARG A 75 -7.24 -13.54 11.78
N ALA A 76 -7.17 -14.72 11.17
CA ALA A 76 -5.91 -15.37 10.87
C ALA A 76 -5.77 -15.60 9.37
N LEU A 77 -4.57 -15.37 8.87
CA LEU A 77 -4.16 -15.69 7.51
C LEU A 77 -2.90 -16.55 7.60
N ILE A 78 -2.90 -17.68 6.91
CA ILE A 78 -1.76 -18.60 6.90
C ILE A 78 -1.11 -18.62 5.52
N SER A 79 0.20 -18.89 5.51
CA SER A 79 0.90 -19.20 4.27
C SER A 79 0.45 -20.57 3.76
N ALA A 80 -0.27 -20.57 2.66
CA ALA A 80 -0.62 -21.78 1.92
C ALA A 80 0.28 -21.98 0.68
N PHE A 81 1.16 -21.00 0.41
CA PHE A 81 2.03 -21.02 -0.75
C PHE A 81 3.32 -21.81 -0.47
N ASP A 82 3.62 -22.78 -1.31
CA ASP A 82 4.89 -23.51 -1.27
C ASP A 82 5.96 -22.74 -2.06
N LEU A 83 6.70 -21.89 -1.33
CA LEU A 83 7.66 -20.96 -1.91
C LEU A 83 8.86 -21.67 -2.52
N LYS A 84 9.06 -21.52 -3.82
CA LYS A 84 10.24 -22.00 -4.57
C LYS A 84 11.21 -20.86 -4.83
N ALA A 85 12.44 -21.20 -5.18
CA ALA A 85 13.49 -20.20 -5.43
C ALA A 85 13.08 -19.15 -6.49
N LYS A 86 12.34 -19.54 -7.52
CA LYS A 86 11.82 -18.63 -8.56
C LYS A 86 10.79 -17.61 -8.05
N ASP A 87 10.12 -17.93 -6.94
CA ASP A 87 9.03 -17.13 -6.39
C ASP A 87 9.53 -16.06 -5.41
N ILE A 88 10.73 -16.23 -4.85
CA ILE A 88 11.32 -15.34 -3.85
C ILE A 88 11.38 -13.88 -4.32
N PRO A 89 11.76 -13.56 -5.56
CA PRO A 89 11.79 -12.16 -6.02
C PRO A 89 10.43 -11.46 -6.03
N ALA A 90 9.33 -12.24 -6.09
CA ALA A 90 7.98 -11.72 -6.08
C ALA A 90 7.39 -11.57 -4.66
N VAL A 91 8.09 -12.03 -3.62
CA VAL A 91 7.64 -11.86 -2.23
C VAL A 91 8.05 -10.48 -1.73
N PRO A 92 7.08 -9.63 -1.31
CA PRO A 92 7.41 -8.30 -0.81
C PRO A 92 8.25 -8.34 0.46
N THR A 93 9.09 -7.31 0.64
CA THR A 93 9.86 -7.12 1.87
C THR A 93 8.95 -6.78 3.04
N SER A 94 9.16 -7.46 4.17
CA SER A 94 8.44 -7.18 5.40
C SER A 94 9.06 -5.98 6.12
N GLU A 95 8.22 -5.00 6.47
CA GLU A 95 8.60 -3.80 7.21
C GLU A 95 7.76 -3.69 8.49
N GLU A 96 8.20 -2.89 9.45
CA GLU A 96 7.35 -2.55 10.58
C GLU A 96 6.17 -1.69 10.10
N TYR A 97 4.96 -2.19 10.31
CA TYR A 97 3.77 -1.61 9.71
C TYR A 97 2.57 -1.65 10.66
N CYS A 98 1.82 -0.56 10.72
CA CYS A 98 0.59 -0.43 11.49
C CYS A 98 -0.61 -0.73 10.60
N PHE A 99 -1.19 -1.92 10.75
CA PHE A 99 -2.40 -2.31 10.03
C PHE A 99 -3.64 -1.59 10.58
N GLN A 100 -4.50 -1.14 9.67
CA GLN A 100 -5.79 -0.56 10.01
C GLN A 100 -6.87 -1.64 10.23
N PRO A 101 -7.98 -1.31 10.93
CA PRO A 101 -9.03 -2.27 11.27
C PRO A 101 -9.65 -3.00 10.07
N PHE A 102 -9.78 -2.36 8.91
CA PHE A 102 -10.36 -2.95 7.70
C PHE A 102 -9.60 -4.17 7.16
N ILE A 103 -8.36 -4.39 7.61
CA ILE A 103 -7.60 -5.61 7.26
C ILE A 103 -8.31 -6.89 7.70
N ARG A 104 -9.17 -6.83 8.73
CA ARG A 104 -10.06 -7.95 9.06
C ARG A 104 -10.91 -8.35 7.88
N ASP A 105 -11.55 -7.35 7.26
CA ASP A 105 -12.48 -7.57 6.15
C ASP A 105 -11.72 -8.05 4.91
N VAL A 106 -10.48 -7.55 4.68
CA VAL A 106 -9.59 -8.07 3.65
C VAL A 106 -9.25 -9.55 3.88
N ILE A 107 -8.94 -9.95 5.12
CA ILE A 107 -8.65 -11.36 5.45
C ILE A 107 -9.90 -12.23 5.25
N ASP A 108 -11.05 -11.75 5.66
CA ASP A 108 -12.32 -12.45 5.44
C ASP A 108 -12.62 -12.63 3.95
N SER A 109 -12.41 -11.60 3.13
CA SER A 109 -12.55 -11.64 1.67
C SER A 109 -11.57 -12.62 1.01
N ILE A 110 -10.31 -12.67 1.48
CA ILE A 110 -9.32 -13.65 1.00
C ILE A 110 -9.81 -15.09 1.24
N HIS A 111 -10.41 -15.35 2.41
CA HIS A 111 -10.96 -16.67 2.72
C HIS A 111 -12.23 -16.99 1.93
N ALA A 112 -13.08 -16.01 1.66
CA ALA A 112 -14.26 -16.15 0.83
C ALA A 112 -13.90 -16.35 -0.67
N GLY A 113 -12.72 -15.91 -1.07
CA GLY A 113 -12.30 -15.89 -2.47
C GLY A 113 -12.77 -14.66 -3.24
N ASP A 114 -13.16 -13.60 -2.53
CA ASP A 114 -13.63 -12.36 -3.12
C ASP A 114 -12.49 -11.52 -3.70
N ASN A 115 -12.77 -10.76 -4.74
CA ASN A 115 -11.87 -9.73 -5.25
C ASN A 115 -12.01 -8.47 -4.38
N VAL A 116 -10.90 -7.87 -3.98
CA VAL A 116 -10.91 -6.74 -3.04
C VAL A 116 -10.49 -5.45 -3.71
N LEU A 117 -11.35 -4.43 -3.68
CA LEU A 117 -11.05 -3.06 -4.12
C LEU A 117 -10.94 -2.13 -2.92
N LEU A 118 -9.74 -1.59 -2.69
CA LEU A 118 -9.49 -0.58 -1.66
C LEU A 118 -9.68 0.81 -2.26
N THR A 119 -10.63 1.58 -1.73
CA THR A 119 -10.87 2.96 -2.15
C THR A 119 -10.60 3.94 -1.00
N GLY A 120 -10.29 5.18 -1.31
CA GLY A 120 -10.00 6.23 -0.31
C GLY A 120 -8.97 7.22 -0.78
N GLY A 121 -8.68 8.22 0.05
CA GLY A 121 -7.77 9.31 -0.28
C GLY A 121 -6.37 8.88 -0.69
N THR A 122 -5.65 9.77 -1.40
CA THR A 122 -4.26 9.52 -1.79
C THR A 122 -3.35 9.47 -0.55
N GLY A 123 -2.48 8.45 -0.47
CA GLY A 123 -1.47 8.35 0.59
C GLY A 123 -1.97 7.86 1.95
N VAL A 124 -3.17 7.29 2.03
CA VAL A 124 -3.72 6.64 3.24
C VAL A 124 -3.17 5.22 3.46
N GLY A 125 -2.43 4.67 2.50
CA GLY A 125 -1.75 3.38 2.62
C GLY A 125 -2.45 2.20 1.95
N LYS A 126 -3.44 2.40 1.05
CA LYS A 126 -4.16 1.33 0.34
C LYS A 126 -3.25 0.22 -0.17
N THR A 127 -2.35 0.55 -1.07
CA THR A 127 -1.37 -0.35 -1.70
C THR A 127 -0.47 -1.02 -0.65
N THR A 128 0.04 -0.23 0.29
CA THR A 128 0.99 -0.71 1.31
C THR A 128 0.37 -1.75 2.22
N HIS A 129 -0.92 -1.66 2.55
CA HIS A 129 -1.62 -2.65 3.36
C HIS A 129 -1.59 -4.05 2.71
N ILE A 130 -1.89 -4.15 1.42
CA ILE A 130 -1.87 -5.43 0.68
C ILE A 130 -0.43 -5.96 0.55
N VAL A 131 0.52 -5.08 0.22
CA VAL A 131 1.95 -5.43 0.13
C VAL A 131 2.46 -5.99 1.45
N GLN A 132 2.19 -5.32 2.57
CA GLN A 132 2.62 -5.77 3.89
C GLN A 132 1.87 -7.01 4.36
N LEU A 133 0.60 -7.19 3.99
CA LEU A 133 -0.15 -8.41 4.28
C LEU A 133 0.48 -9.61 3.55
N ALA A 134 0.77 -9.48 2.26
CA ALA A 134 1.44 -10.52 1.47
C ALA A 134 2.82 -10.87 2.06
N SER A 135 3.59 -9.86 2.49
CA SER A 135 4.91 -10.07 3.09
C SER A 135 4.86 -10.90 4.36
N ARG A 136 3.84 -10.71 5.23
CA ARG A 136 3.68 -11.42 6.51
C ARG A 136 3.49 -12.92 6.35
N ILE A 137 2.89 -13.33 5.25
CA ILE A 137 2.64 -14.75 4.95
C ILE A 137 3.54 -15.28 3.82
N LYS A 138 4.52 -14.48 3.40
CA LYS A 138 5.43 -14.80 2.28
C LYS A 138 4.70 -15.20 1.00
N GLN A 139 3.60 -14.52 0.71
CA GLN A 139 2.82 -14.72 -0.50
C GLN A 139 3.43 -13.89 -1.63
N PRO A 140 3.80 -14.51 -2.78
CA PRO A 140 4.21 -13.75 -3.95
C PRO A 140 3.10 -12.82 -4.43
N LEU A 141 3.48 -11.56 -4.72
CA LEU A 141 2.59 -10.49 -5.12
C LEU A 141 3.16 -9.78 -6.34
N LEU A 142 2.40 -9.70 -7.41
CA LEU A 142 2.71 -8.87 -8.56
C LEU A 142 1.86 -7.61 -8.52
N ARG A 143 2.51 -6.45 -8.69
CA ARG A 143 1.86 -5.15 -8.70
C ARG A 143 1.91 -4.56 -10.11
N ILE A 144 0.79 -4.06 -10.58
CA ILE A 144 0.66 -3.31 -11.82
C ILE A 144 0.09 -1.94 -11.45
N ASN A 145 0.78 -0.88 -11.83
CA ASN A 145 0.29 0.49 -11.70
C ASN A 145 -0.38 0.89 -13.01
N PHE A 146 -1.67 1.18 -12.97
CA PHE A 146 -2.39 1.63 -14.16
C PHE A 146 -2.10 3.09 -14.46
N ASN A 147 -1.97 3.39 -15.72
CA ASN A 147 -1.87 4.73 -16.26
C ASN A 147 -2.51 4.73 -17.66
N GLY A 148 -2.65 5.91 -18.27
CA GLY A 148 -3.23 6.04 -19.61
C GLY A 148 -2.48 5.34 -20.75
N GLU A 149 -1.28 4.81 -20.50
CA GLU A 149 -0.45 4.07 -21.48
C GLU A 149 -0.49 2.56 -21.26
N THR A 150 -1.12 2.07 -20.19
CA THR A 150 -1.21 0.63 -19.88
C THR A 150 -2.00 -0.09 -20.98
N ARG A 151 -1.36 -1.05 -21.64
CA ARG A 151 -1.94 -1.80 -22.76
C ARG A 151 -2.37 -3.20 -22.35
N MET A 152 -3.33 -3.75 -23.10
CA MET A 152 -3.78 -5.13 -22.91
C MET A 152 -2.63 -6.14 -23.04
N SER A 153 -1.69 -5.91 -23.97
CA SER A 153 -0.51 -6.78 -24.18
C SER A 153 0.41 -6.86 -22.96
N ASP A 154 0.46 -5.81 -22.12
CA ASP A 154 1.28 -5.80 -20.92
C ASP A 154 0.66 -6.70 -19.84
N LEU A 155 -0.66 -6.80 -19.84
CA LEU A 155 -1.42 -7.63 -18.90
C LEU A 155 -1.49 -9.08 -19.35
N ILE A 156 -1.86 -9.32 -20.62
CA ILE A 156 -2.14 -10.69 -21.13
C ILE A 156 -0.87 -11.37 -21.62
N GLY A 157 0.00 -10.63 -22.30
CA GLY A 157 1.18 -11.17 -22.99
C GLY A 157 1.17 -10.87 -24.47
N LYS A 158 2.19 -11.35 -25.15
CA LYS A 158 2.43 -11.10 -26.57
C LYS A 158 3.27 -12.19 -27.23
N MET A 159 3.16 -12.28 -28.55
CA MET A 159 4.11 -13.06 -29.34
C MET A 159 5.46 -12.33 -29.37
N SER A 160 6.54 -13.06 -29.11
CA SER A 160 7.91 -12.56 -29.16
C SER A 160 8.76 -13.47 -30.05
N VAL A 161 9.71 -12.88 -30.78
CA VAL A 161 10.65 -13.63 -31.60
C VAL A 161 11.93 -13.87 -30.82
N VAL A 162 12.25 -15.14 -30.60
CA VAL A 162 13.49 -15.59 -29.94
C VAL A 162 14.14 -16.63 -30.85
N ASN A 163 15.40 -16.44 -31.21
CA ASN A 163 16.14 -17.32 -32.09
C ASN A 163 15.42 -17.61 -33.44
N SER A 164 14.82 -16.57 -34.05
CA SER A 164 14.05 -16.64 -35.30
C SER A 164 12.75 -17.46 -35.22
N GLU A 165 12.34 -17.91 -34.05
CA GLU A 165 11.07 -18.57 -33.82
C GLU A 165 10.13 -17.66 -33.00
N THR A 166 8.83 -17.79 -33.28
CA THR A 166 7.81 -16.98 -32.59
C THR A 166 7.27 -17.78 -31.40
N HIS A 167 7.46 -17.21 -30.20
CA HIS A 167 6.99 -17.79 -28.97
C HIS A 167 6.00 -16.86 -28.26
N TRP A 168 5.03 -17.46 -27.59
CA TRP A 168 4.17 -16.71 -26.68
C TRP A 168 4.92 -16.39 -25.37
N VAL A 169 4.82 -15.13 -24.91
CA VAL A 169 5.34 -14.69 -23.63
C VAL A 169 4.15 -14.22 -22.79
N ASP A 170 3.90 -14.92 -21.67
CA ASP A 170 2.85 -14.55 -20.72
C ASP A 170 3.06 -13.13 -20.20
N GLY A 171 2.00 -12.34 -20.18
CA GLY A 171 1.95 -11.10 -19.41
C GLY A 171 1.81 -11.38 -17.90
N VAL A 172 1.69 -10.30 -17.14
CA VAL A 172 1.67 -10.38 -15.67
C VAL A 172 0.48 -11.19 -15.15
N LEU A 173 -0.68 -11.05 -15.80
CA LEU A 173 -1.92 -11.69 -15.39
C LEU A 173 -1.92 -13.21 -15.60
N PRO A 174 -1.67 -13.77 -16.81
CA PRO A 174 -1.53 -15.21 -16.99
C PRO A 174 -0.47 -15.80 -16.06
N TYR A 175 0.67 -15.12 -15.93
CA TYR A 175 1.74 -15.58 -15.06
C TYR A 175 1.28 -15.70 -13.59
N ALA A 176 0.58 -14.69 -13.05
CA ALA A 176 0.02 -14.73 -11.70
C ALA A 176 -1.01 -15.83 -11.54
N MET A 177 -1.93 -15.97 -12.51
CA MET A 177 -2.99 -16.99 -12.50
C MET A 177 -2.42 -18.42 -12.48
N ARG A 178 -1.43 -18.71 -13.32
CA ARG A 178 -0.81 -20.07 -13.39
C ARG A 178 -0.03 -20.43 -12.14
N ASN A 179 0.67 -19.44 -11.54
CA ASN A 179 1.58 -19.67 -10.42
C ASN A 179 0.93 -19.48 -9.04
N GLY A 180 -0.33 -19.03 -8.96
CA GLY A 180 -1.00 -18.79 -7.68
C GLY A 180 -0.52 -17.55 -6.95
N TYR A 181 0.05 -16.57 -7.68
CA TYR A 181 0.48 -15.31 -7.10
C TYR A 181 -0.71 -14.41 -6.85
N TRP A 182 -0.60 -13.56 -5.86
CA TRP A 182 -1.51 -12.44 -5.72
C TRP A 182 -1.21 -11.38 -6.77
N ILE A 183 -2.24 -10.70 -7.26
CA ILE A 183 -2.08 -9.57 -8.16
C ILE A 183 -2.74 -8.33 -7.56
N LEU A 184 -2.05 -7.20 -7.65
CA LEU A 184 -2.51 -5.91 -7.17
C LEU A 184 -2.56 -4.91 -8.33
N PHE A 185 -3.75 -4.53 -8.73
CA PHE A 185 -4.04 -3.48 -9.67
C PHE A 185 -4.06 -2.14 -8.95
N ASP A 186 -2.98 -1.38 -9.05
CA ASP A 186 -2.84 -0.10 -8.35
C ASP A 186 -3.30 1.04 -9.24
N GLU A 187 -4.04 2.00 -8.65
CA GLU A 187 -4.63 3.14 -9.36
C GLU A 187 -5.57 2.71 -10.52
N LEU A 188 -6.44 1.72 -10.24
CA LEU A 188 -7.34 1.13 -11.25
C LEU A 188 -8.29 2.15 -11.90
N ASP A 189 -8.57 3.25 -11.22
CA ASP A 189 -9.36 4.38 -11.71
C ASP A 189 -8.69 5.16 -12.88
N PHE A 190 -7.40 4.94 -13.14
CA PHE A 190 -6.72 5.47 -14.33
C PHE A 190 -6.72 4.50 -15.53
N ALA A 191 -7.25 3.28 -15.36
CA ALA A 191 -7.28 2.29 -16.42
C ALA A 191 -8.25 2.70 -17.55
N ASP A 192 -7.87 2.43 -18.78
CA ASP A 192 -8.77 2.56 -19.94
C ASP A 192 -9.97 1.59 -19.80
N PRO A 193 -11.20 1.99 -20.13
CA PRO A 193 -12.38 1.12 -20.11
C PRO A 193 -12.23 -0.18 -20.90
N ALA A 194 -11.44 -0.19 -21.98
CA ALA A 194 -11.15 -1.39 -22.75
C ALA A 194 -10.31 -2.38 -21.94
N VAL A 195 -9.37 -1.89 -21.12
CA VAL A 195 -8.57 -2.71 -20.23
C VAL A 195 -9.41 -3.24 -19.07
N LEU A 196 -10.32 -2.42 -18.50
CA LEU A 196 -11.26 -2.88 -17.48
C LEU A 196 -12.16 -4.01 -17.97
N SER A 197 -12.61 -3.93 -19.23
CA SER A 197 -13.44 -4.98 -19.87
C SER A 197 -12.72 -6.34 -19.93
N LEU A 198 -11.40 -6.34 -20.09
CA LEU A 198 -10.57 -7.56 -20.05
C LEU A 198 -10.60 -8.24 -18.68
N LEU A 199 -10.73 -7.48 -17.62
CA LEU A 199 -10.71 -8.00 -16.26
C LEU A 199 -12.02 -8.71 -15.87
N HIS A 200 -13.14 -8.45 -16.55
CA HIS A 200 -14.43 -9.04 -16.21
C HIS A 200 -14.39 -10.58 -16.04
N PRO A 201 -13.85 -11.36 -17.01
CA PRO A 201 -13.85 -12.82 -16.90
C PRO A 201 -13.04 -13.37 -15.74
N ILE A 202 -12.02 -12.64 -15.26
CA ILE A 202 -11.19 -13.07 -14.13
C ILE A 202 -11.78 -12.68 -12.78
N LEU A 203 -12.72 -11.74 -12.77
CA LEU A 203 -13.42 -11.27 -11.57
C LEU A 203 -14.73 -12.03 -11.31
N GLU A 204 -15.13 -12.91 -12.22
CA GLU A 204 -16.34 -13.73 -12.09
C GLU A 204 -16.17 -14.84 -11.03
N LYS A 205 -17.29 -15.41 -10.60
CA LYS A 205 -17.32 -16.53 -9.63
C LYS A 205 -16.52 -17.76 -10.10
N ASN A 206 -16.51 -18.02 -11.43
CA ASN A 206 -15.71 -19.06 -12.06
C ASN A 206 -14.67 -18.41 -12.98
N PRO A 207 -13.59 -17.87 -12.42
CA PRO A 207 -12.65 -17.06 -13.17
C PRO A 207 -11.93 -17.84 -14.26
N SER A 208 -11.75 -17.23 -15.41
CA SER A 208 -10.98 -17.77 -16.53
C SER A 208 -10.42 -16.66 -17.40
N LEU A 209 -9.32 -16.92 -18.07
CA LEU A 209 -8.72 -16.01 -19.04
C LEU A 209 -8.46 -16.73 -20.33
N THR A 210 -9.02 -16.24 -21.44
CA THR A 210 -8.81 -16.78 -22.78
C THR A 210 -7.73 -15.98 -23.50
N LEU A 211 -6.63 -16.64 -23.85
CA LEU A 211 -5.52 -16.05 -24.61
C LEU A 211 -5.78 -16.23 -26.10
N LYS A 212 -6.51 -15.31 -26.72
CA LYS A 212 -6.89 -15.40 -28.14
C LYS A 212 -5.67 -15.54 -29.06
N GLU A 213 -4.61 -14.75 -28.79
CA GLU A 213 -3.37 -14.74 -29.58
C GLU A 213 -2.49 -15.97 -29.33
N ASN A 214 -2.68 -16.66 -28.20
CA ASN A 214 -2.04 -17.93 -27.91
C ASN A 214 -2.96 -19.13 -28.22
N LYS A 215 -3.37 -19.27 -29.48
CA LYS A 215 -4.20 -20.38 -29.98
C LYS A 215 -5.52 -20.58 -29.23
N GLY A 216 -6.04 -19.54 -28.55
CA GLY A 216 -7.29 -19.62 -27.78
C GLY A 216 -7.14 -20.40 -26.47
N GLU A 217 -5.96 -20.51 -25.91
CA GLU A 217 -5.72 -21.17 -24.62
C GLU A 217 -6.59 -20.55 -23.52
N ILE A 218 -7.23 -21.41 -22.72
CA ILE A 218 -8.04 -20.99 -21.57
C ILE A 218 -7.27 -21.29 -20.28
N ILE A 219 -6.97 -20.25 -19.51
CA ILE A 219 -6.31 -20.36 -18.21
C ILE A 219 -7.37 -20.30 -17.11
N LYS A 220 -7.38 -21.33 -16.26
CA LYS A 220 -8.08 -21.30 -14.96
C LYS A 220 -7.07 -20.95 -13.88
N PRO A 221 -7.42 -20.03 -12.96
CA PRO A 221 -6.48 -19.61 -11.95
C PRO A 221 -6.16 -20.72 -10.95
N HIS A 222 -4.93 -20.69 -10.49
CA HIS A 222 -4.49 -21.52 -9.36
C HIS A 222 -5.33 -21.18 -8.11
N PRO A 223 -5.65 -22.14 -7.22
CA PRO A 223 -6.49 -21.92 -6.03
C PRO A 223 -6.01 -20.82 -5.08
N LEU A 224 -4.71 -20.51 -5.08
CA LEU A 224 -4.12 -19.45 -4.25
C LEU A 224 -4.07 -18.07 -4.93
N PHE A 225 -4.46 -18.00 -6.20
CA PHE A 225 -4.56 -16.71 -6.90
C PHE A 225 -5.61 -15.81 -6.23
N ARG A 226 -5.27 -14.55 -6.00
CA ARG A 226 -6.18 -13.53 -5.47
C ARG A 226 -5.98 -12.21 -6.20
N VAL A 227 -7.05 -11.46 -6.35
CA VAL A 227 -7.07 -10.17 -7.05
C VAL A 227 -7.37 -9.06 -6.04
N PHE A 228 -6.49 -8.07 -6.04
CA PHE A 228 -6.65 -6.83 -5.27
C PHE A 228 -6.59 -5.65 -6.21
N ALA A 229 -7.28 -4.57 -5.87
CA ALA A 229 -7.16 -3.31 -6.57
C ALA A 229 -7.17 -2.13 -5.60
N THR A 230 -6.61 -1.00 -6.05
CA THR A 230 -6.74 0.29 -5.37
C THR A 230 -7.30 1.32 -6.33
N ALA A 231 -8.11 2.22 -5.82
CA ALA A 231 -8.61 3.39 -6.55
C ALA A 231 -8.70 4.60 -5.60
N ASN A 232 -8.58 5.80 -6.14
CA ASN A 232 -8.78 7.02 -5.36
C ASN A 232 -10.26 7.42 -5.38
N SER A 233 -10.97 7.04 -6.44
CA SER A 233 -12.42 7.25 -6.60
C SER A 233 -13.06 6.03 -7.26
N ILE A 234 -14.35 5.81 -7.00
CA ILE A 234 -15.13 4.75 -7.64
C ILE A 234 -16.10 5.30 -8.71
N GLY A 235 -15.88 6.53 -9.15
CA GLY A 235 -16.67 7.15 -10.21
C GLY A 235 -17.73 8.13 -9.72
N ALA A 236 -18.80 8.34 -10.50
CA ALA A 236 -19.80 9.40 -10.31
C ALA A 236 -20.55 9.39 -8.97
N MET A 237 -20.55 8.28 -8.24
CA MET A 237 -21.13 8.19 -6.90
C MET A 237 -20.22 8.78 -5.80
N SER A 238 -19.00 9.15 -6.12
CA SER A 238 -18.10 9.80 -5.16
C SER A 238 -18.28 11.31 -5.30
N GLU A 239 -18.72 11.99 -4.24
CA GLU A 239 -18.74 13.47 -4.16
C GLU A 239 -17.37 14.10 -4.46
N LYS A 240 -16.32 13.28 -4.44
CA LYS A 240 -14.91 13.64 -4.64
C LYS A 240 -14.41 13.38 -6.07
N SER A 241 -15.26 12.87 -6.97
CA SER A 241 -14.86 12.55 -8.36
C SER A 241 -14.23 13.74 -9.10
N GLY A 242 -14.65 14.98 -8.80
CA GLY A 242 -14.06 16.18 -9.38
C GLY A 242 -12.68 16.56 -8.85
N SER A 243 -12.21 15.95 -7.74
CA SER A 243 -10.93 16.29 -7.10
C SER A 243 -9.72 15.56 -7.69
N TYR A 244 -9.97 14.51 -8.47
CA TYR A 244 -8.93 13.68 -9.09
C TYR A 244 -9.03 13.80 -10.63
N GLY A 245 -8.29 14.75 -11.21
CA GLY A 245 -8.21 14.90 -12.66
C GLY A 245 -7.63 13.66 -13.33
N GLY A 246 -8.27 13.19 -14.41
CA GLY A 246 -7.80 12.06 -15.22
C GLY A 246 -8.26 10.68 -14.77
N THR A 247 -9.11 10.56 -13.74
CA THR A 247 -9.71 9.28 -13.36
C THR A 247 -10.92 8.94 -14.23
N ASN A 248 -11.05 7.67 -14.61
CA ASN A 248 -12.18 7.14 -15.35
C ASN A 248 -13.27 6.65 -14.38
N THR A 249 -14.53 6.81 -14.79
CA THR A 249 -15.68 6.28 -14.04
C THR A 249 -15.80 4.78 -14.28
N MET A 250 -15.78 4.00 -13.19
CA MET A 250 -16.08 2.57 -13.26
C MET A 250 -17.58 2.36 -13.30
N ASN A 251 -18.06 1.47 -14.16
CA ASN A 251 -19.49 1.16 -14.22
C ASN A 251 -19.91 0.26 -13.03
N GLU A 252 -21.18 0.31 -12.69
CA GLU A 252 -21.75 -0.44 -11.56
C GLU A 252 -21.55 -1.96 -11.73
N ALA A 253 -21.77 -2.49 -12.93
CA ALA A 253 -21.57 -3.90 -13.21
C ALA A 253 -20.12 -4.39 -13.00
N PHE A 254 -19.12 -3.51 -13.17
CA PHE A 254 -17.74 -3.81 -12.84
C PHE A 254 -17.53 -3.79 -11.32
N LEU A 255 -18.13 -2.81 -10.63
CA LEU A 255 -18.02 -2.66 -9.18
C LEU A 255 -18.68 -3.81 -8.41
N ASP A 256 -19.75 -4.40 -8.92
CA ASP A 256 -20.46 -5.55 -8.33
C ASP A 256 -19.58 -6.79 -8.19
N ARG A 257 -18.47 -6.85 -8.92
CA ARG A 257 -17.50 -7.96 -8.86
C ARG A 257 -16.45 -7.80 -7.78
N TRP A 258 -16.52 -6.71 -7.02
CA TRP A 258 -15.56 -6.35 -6.00
C TRP A 258 -16.17 -6.26 -4.62
N GLN A 259 -15.48 -6.76 -3.63
CA GLN A 259 -15.67 -6.32 -2.25
C GLN A 259 -14.98 -4.97 -2.09
N VAL A 260 -15.76 -3.90 -2.10
CA VAL A 260 -15.25 -2.54 -1.96
C VAL A 260 -15.06 -2.21 -0.48
N LEU A 261 -13.85 -1.81 -0.11
CA LEU A 261 -13.50 -1.43 1.26
C LEU A 261 -12.94 0.00 1.28
N MET A 262 -13.54 0.85 2.10
CA MET A 262 -13.08 2.22 2.29
C MET A 262 -11.88 2.27 3.23
N VAL A 263 -10.84 2.97 2.81
CA VAL A 263 -9.61 3.17 3.59
C VAL A 263 -9.50 4.64 3.99
N ASP A 264 -9.69 4.90 5.25
CA ASP A 264 -9.58 6.23 5.83
C ASP A 264 -8.17 6.54 6.35
N ASN A 265 -7.97 7.78 6.79
CA ASN A 265 -6.74 8.14 7.48
C ASN A 265 -6.62 7.38 8.80
N LEU A 266 -5.38 7.14 9.25
CA LEU A 266 -5.11 6.50 10.53
C LEU A 266 -5.74 7.30 11.69
N PRO A 267 -6.27 6.62 12.72
CA PRO A 267 -6.65 7.29 13.96
C PRO A 267 -5.45 8.05 14.55
N ALA A 268 -5.68 9.23 15.13
CA ALA A 268 -4.62 10.13 15.58
C ALA A 268 -3.55 9.46 16.46
N LYS A 269 -3.95 8.55 17.35
CA LYS A 269 -3.02 7.82 18.23
C LYS A 269 -2.05 6.94 17.43
N GLU A 270 -2.57 6.24 16.42
CA GLU A 270 -1.77 5.34 15.57
C GLU A 270 -0.91 6.16 14.59
N GLU A 271 -1.48 7.23 14.03
CA GLU A 271 -0.75 8.11 13.12
C GLU A 271 0.46 8.77 13.81
N ILE A 272 0.33 9.19 15.08
CA ILE A 272 1.45 9.70 15.88
C ILE A 272 2.56 8.64 16.02
N LYS A 273 2.21 7.37 16.25
CA LYS A 273 3.19 6.28 16.34
C LYS A 273 3.94 6.11 15.02
N VAL A 274 3.19 6.04 13.91
CA VAL A 274 3.76 5.90 12.56
C VAL A 274 4.68 7.09 12.23
N VAL A 275 4.24 8.31 12.49
CA VAL A 275 5.03 9.52 12.25
C VAL A 275 6.34 9.54 13.05
N ARG A 276 6.29 9.08 14.31
CA ARG A 276 7.49 9.00 15.17
C ARG A 276 8.44 7.88 14.75
N PHE A 277 7.90 6.77 14.31
CA PHE A 277 8.69 5.66 13.78
C PHE A 277 9.44 6.08 12.52
N GLU A 278 8.74 6.69 11.57
CA GLU A 278 9.28 7.14 10.29
C GLU A 278 10.22 8.36 10.37
N ALA A 279 10.14 9.12 11.45
CA ALA A 279 11.00 10.26 11.73
C ALA A 279 11.69 10.12 13.10
N PRO A 280 12.68 9.21 13.24
CA PRO A 280 13.45 9.06 14.46
C PRO A 280 14.09 10.38 14.87
N GLY A 281 13.99 10.74 16.15
CA GLY A 281 14.49 12.03 16.65
C GLY A 281 13.47 13.17 16.62
N LEU A 282 12.28 12.99 16.05
CA LEU A 282 11.21 13.96 16.17
C LEU A 282 10.65 13.98 17.60
N ASN A 283 10.55 15.17 18.20
CA ASN A 283 9.96 15.32 19.52
C ASN A 283 8.48 14.88 19.52
N ALA A 284 8.09 14.08 20.53
CA ALA A 284 6.72 13.53 20.65
C ALA A 284 5.64 14.64 20.69
N THR A 285 5.91 15.79 21.32
CA THR A 285 4.98 16.91 21.36
C THR A 285 4.82 17.54 19.97
N VAL A 286 5.90 17.62 19.19
CA VAL A 286 5.85 18.13 17.82
C VAL A 286 5.06 17.16 16.93
N ALA A 287 5.29 15.84 17.03
CA ALA A 287 4.52 14.85 16.29
C ALA A 287 3.02 14.94 16.59
N LYS A 288 2.63 15.07 17.88
CA LYS A 288 1.23 15.29 18.28
C LYS A 288 0.63 16.54 17.66
N LYS A 289 1.37 17.66 17.68
CA LYS A 289 0.92 18.90 17.03
C LYS A 289 0.79 18.78 15.52
N MET A 290 1.68 18.03 14.86
CA MET A 290 1.61 17.79 13.42
C MET A 290 0.35 17.00 13.04
N VAL A 291 0.05 15.93 13.76
CA VAL A 291 -1.15 15.13 13.53
C VAL A 291 -2.42 15.93 13.85
N ALA A 292 -2.43 16.73 14.93
CA ALA A 292 -3.55 17.61 15.24
C ALA A 292 -3.79 18.63 14.13
N PHE A 293 -2.73 19.27 13.62
CA PHE A 293 -2.80 20.17 12.48
C PHE A 293 -3.34 19.48 11.22
N ALA A 294 -2.87 18.25 10.94
CA ALA A 294 -3.34 17.47 9.80
C ALA A 294 -4.84 17.17 9.89
N ASN A 295 -5.34 16.85 11.07
CA ASN A 295 -6.77 16.60 11.27
C ASN A 295 -7.60 17.86 11.11
N MET A 296 -7.11 19.03 11.59
CA MET A 296 -7.76 20.31 11.29
C MET A 296 -7.81 20.57 9.79
N ALA A 297 -6.71 20.28 9.06
CA ALA A 297 -6.68 20.44 7.61
C ALA A 297 -7.65 19.50 6.87
N ARG A 298 -7.76 18.26 7.31
CA ARG A 298 -8.69 17.25 6.75
C ARG A 298 -10.15 17.64 6.94
N ASN A 299 -10.47 18.20 8.11
CA ASN A 299 -11.82 18.64 8.46
C ASN A 299 -12.13 20.05 7.94
N GLN A 300 -11.19 20.71 7.28
CA GLN A 300 -11.27 22.12 6.87
C GLN A 300 -11.58 23.07 8.03
N ASP A 301 -11.16 22.71 9.24
CA ASP A 301 -11.43 23.41 10.49
C ASP A 301 -10.35 24.50 10.73
N PHE A 302 -10.24 25.43 9.79
CA PHE A 302 -9.32 26.57 9.87
C PHE A 302 -10.02 27.91 10.10
N GLY A 303 -11.27 27.88 10.60
CA GLY A 303 -12.12 29.05 10.78
C GLY A 303 -12.50 29.69 9.44
N ASP A 304 -12.46 31.03 9.36
CA ASP A 304 -12.88 31.79 8.16
C ASP A 304 -11.89 31.67 6.97
N ALA A 305 -10.82 30.90 7.09
CA ALA A 305 -9.85 30.70 6.01
C ALA A 305 -10.40 29.71 4.99
N ASN A 306 -11.01 30.20 3.93
CA ASN A 306 -11.49 29.41 2.79
C ASN A 306 -10.27 28.92 1.99
N LEU A 307 -9.64 27.83 2.42
CA LEU A 307 -8.47 27.25 1.78
C LEU A 307 -8.93 26.22 0.73
N MET A 308 -8.58 26.46 -0.52
CA MET A 308 -8.79 25.48 -1.59
C MET A 308 -7.97 24.19 -1.38
N TYR A 309 -6.96 24.23 -0.52
CA TYR A 309 -6.02 23.15 -0.27
C TYR A 309 -6.22 22.49 1.10
N GLY A 310 -7.43 22.00 1.35
CA GLY A 310 -7.81 21.25 2.56
C GLY A 310 -8.31 19.84 2.22
N GLY A 311 -8.87 19.17 3.20
CA GLY A 311 -9.52 17.88 3.05
C GLY A 311 -8.54 16.73 2.76
N ASP A 312 -8.89 15.85 1.83
CA ASP A 312 -8.16 14.62 1.51
C ASP A 312 -6.71 14.81 1.05
N ASN A 313 -6.32 16.04 0.76
CA ASN A 313 -4.96 16.37 0.37
C ASN A 313 -3.95 16.29 1.52
N PHE A 314 -4.38 16.13 2.79
CA PHE A 314 -3.47 16.06 3.94
C PHE A 314 -3.29 14.62 4.46
N SER A 315 -2.69 13.76 3.63
CA SER A 315 -2.51 12.32 3.93
C SER A 315 -1.40 12.03 4.94
N THR A 316 -1.41 10.83 5.51
CA THR A 316 -0.34 10.32 6.39
C THR A 316 1.03 10.38 5.71
N ARG A 317 1.12 10.08 4.41
CA ARG A 317 2.36 10.23 3.61
C ARG A 317 2.91 11.66 3.65
N LYS A 318 2.04 12.66 3.56
CA LYS A 318 2.41 14.08 3.64
C LYS A 318 2.94 14.44 5.03
N ILE A 319 2.31 13.94 6.10
CA ILE A 319 2.77 14.16 7.47
C ILE A 319 4.13 13.50 7.71
N ILE A 320 4.35 12.29 7.23
CA ILE A 320 5.65 11.60 7.31
C ILE A 320 6.74 12.41 6.62
N SER A 321 6.49 12.90 5.40
CA SER A 321 7.44 13.78 4.70
C SER A 321 7.74 15.04 5.49
N TRP A 322 6.72 15.68 6.05
CA TRP A 322 6.86 16.85 6.91
C TRP A 322 7.68 16.54 8.17
N ALA A 323 7.40 15.42 8.84
CA ALA A 323 8.11 14.99 10.03
C ALA A 323 9.60 14.74 9.77
N LYS A 324 9.94 14.05 8.68
CA LYS A 324 11.33 13.80 8.25
C LYS A 324 12.08 15.13 8.01
N LYS A 325 11.45 16.08 7.31
CA LYS A 325 12.04 17.41 7.07
C LYS A 325 12.14 18.25 8.35
N THR A 326 11.17 18.10 9.25
CA THR A 326 11.21 18.77 10.56
C THR A 326 12.33 18.22 11.44
N ALA A 327 12.53 16.92 11.47
CA ALA A 327 13.63 16.29 12.21
C ALA A 327 14.99 16.77 11.67
N LEU A 328 15.14 16.85 10.35
CA LEU A 328 16.36 17.32 9.69
C LEU A 328 16.67 18.80 10.00
N HIS A 329 15.66 19.66 9.87
CA HIS A 329 15.85 21.12 10.05
C HIS A 329 15.60 21.60 11.47
N ARG A 330 15.18 20.71 12.38
CA ARG A 330 14.81 21.02 13.77
C ARG A 330 13.77 22.16 13.90
N ASN A 331 12.97 22.34 12.85
CA ASN A 331 11.97 23.40 12.79
C ASN A 331 10.73 22.91 12.00
N PRO A 332 9.54 22.84 12.61
CA PRO A 332 8.33 22.35 11.96
C PRO A 332 7.84 23.26 10.82
N ILE A 333 8.09 24.58 10.89
CA ILE A 333 7.67 25.52 9.85
C ILE A 333 8.54 25.33 8.61
N ILE A 334 9.88 25.25 8.79
CA ILE A 334 10.81 24.97 7.69
C ILE A 334 10.51 23.57 7.10
N GLY A 335 10.23 22.60 7.97
CA GLY A 335 9.81 21.26 7.54
C GLY A 335 8.57 21.26 6.67
N ALA A 336 7.53 22.04 7.04
CA ALA A 336 6.32 22.21 6.27
C ALA A 336 6.61 22.84 4.90
N GLN A 337 7.38 23.93 4.91
CA GLN A 337 7.78 24.62 3.69
C GLN A 337 8.46 23.68 2.70
N LYS A 338 9.46 22.93 3.14
CA LYS A 338 10.23 21.98 2.33
C LYS A 338 9.49 20.72 1.90
N SER A 339 8.36 20.40 2.52
CA SER A 339 7.61 19.17 2.24
C SER A 339 6.35 19.37 1.39
N TRP A 340 5.54 20.37 1.71
CA TRP A 340 4.23 20.53 1.08
C TRP A 340 3.79 21.98 0.86
N LEU A 341 4.23 22.95 1.66
CA LEU A 341 3.75 24.33 1.59
C LEU A 341 4.13 25.01 0.27
N ASP A 342 5.39 24.88 -0.17
CA ASP A 342 5.88 25.46 -1.43
C ASP A 342 5.20 24.87 -2.68
N LYS A 343 4.41 23.81 -2.53
CA LYS A 343 3.64 23.18 -3.62
C LYS A 343 2.22 23.71 -3.74
N MET A 344 1.80 24.55 -2.81
CA MET A 344 0.47 25.16 -2.82
C MET A 344 0.43 26.40 -3.70
N PRO A 345 -0.76 26.80 -4.18
CA PRO A 345 -0.95 28.14 -4.76
C PRO A 345 -0.49 29.23 -3.80
N GLN A 346 0.08 30.32 -4.31
CA GLN A 346 0.64 31.40 -3.49
C GLN A 346 -0.41 32.03 -2.54
N SER A 347 -1.65 32.14 -2.99
CA SER A 347 -2.78 32.62 -2.18
C SER A 347 -2.96 31.84 -0.88
N ASP A 348 -2.78 30.52 -0.95
CA ASP A 348 -3.00 29.60 0.17
C ASP A 348 -1.75 29.50 1.05
N GLN A 349 -0.54 29.68 0.47
CA GLN A 349 0.71 29.62 1.21
C GLN A 349 0.77 30.61 2.35
N ASP A 350 0.38 31.87 2.12
CA ASP A 350 0.43 32.93 3.12
C ASP A 350 -0.56 32.69 4.26
N SER A 351 -1.75 32.20 3.94
CA SER A 351 -2.77 31.86 4.92
C SER A 351 -2.35 30.66 5.75
N MET A 352 -1.85 29.61 5.10
CA MET A 352 -1.38 28.39 5.75
C MET A 352 -0.13 28.66 6.61
N MET A 353 0.77 29.54 6.17
CA MET A 353 1.92 29.95 6.96
C MET A 353 1.50 30.64 8.27
N ARG A 354 0.49 31.51 8.24
CA ARG A 354 -0.04 32.15 9.46
C ARG A 354 -0.61 31.14 10.43
N ILE A 355 -1.38 30.17 9.91
CA ILE A 355 -1.96 29.08 10.73
C ILE A 355 -0.84 28.23 11.35
N LEU A 356 0.19 27.86 10.57
CA LEU A 356 1.35 27.14 11.06
C LEU A 356 2.09 27.89 12.16
N MET A 357 2.31 29.18 11.97
CA MET A 357 2.97 30.05 12.98
C MET A 357 2.15 30.12 14.26
N THR A 358 0.83 30.18 14.17
CA THR A 358 -0.05 30.16 15.34
C THR A 358 -0.01 28.82 16.06
N HIS A 359 -0.03 27.73 15.32
CA HIS A 359 -0.08 26.37 15.86
C HIS A 359 1.26 25.91 16.48
N PHE A 360 2.38 26.28 15.87
CA PHE A 360 3.73 25.90 16.30
C PHE A 360 4.51 27.00 16.98
N GLY A 361 4.13 28.26 16.80
CA GLY A 361 4.80 29.42 17.43
C GLY A 361 4.68 29.34 18.96
N SER A 362 5.81 29.49 19.66
CA SER A 362 5.77 29.78 21.09
C SER A 362 5.24 31.21 21.29
N ARG A 363 4.35 31.42 22.25
CA ARG A 363 3.77 32.73 22.61
C ARG A 363 4.78 33.82 23.01
N LYS A 364 6.09 33.57 22.93
CA LYS A 364 7.15 34.49 23.30
C LYS A 364 8.24 34.58 22.21
N ARG A 365 7.95 35.21 21.11
CA ARG A 365 8.93 35.96 20.28
C ARG A 365 8.17 36.82 19.28
N THR A 366 7.62 37.89 19.82
CA THR A 366 6.98 38.99 19.11
C THR A 366 7.94 39.71 18.16
N SER A 367 7.40 40.05 17.00
CA SER A 367 7.69 41.20 16.11
C SER A 367 9.06 41.38 15.44
N LYS A 368 10.18 40.89 15.91
CA LYS A 368 11.47 41.05 15.21
C LYS A 368 11.79 39.94 14.18
N GLY A 369 11.18 38.76 14.29
CA GLY A 369 11.40 37.64 13.38
C GLY A 369 10.57 37.68 12.10
N ILE A 370 9.39 38.28 12.17
CA ILE A 370 8.41 38.29 11.06
C ILE A 370 8.88 39.19 9.91
N LYS A 371 9.57 40.31 10.21
CA LYS A 371 10.11 41.23 9.18
C LYS A 371 11.25 40.65 8.33
N ARG A 372 11.90 39.56 8.75
CA ARG A 372 12.98 38.90 7.98
C ARG A 372 12.50 37.79 7.07
N LEU A 373 11.32 37.24 7.30
CA LEU A 373 10.76 36.11 6.50
C LEU A 373 9.76 36.58 5.43
N VAL A 374 9.21 37.80 5.57
CA VAL A 374 8.29 38.43 4.60
C VAL A 374 9.00 39.56 3.81
N GLY A 375 10.32 39.55 3.78
CA GLY A 375 11.13 40.44 2.94
C GLY A 375 11.03 40.06 1.47
N GLY A 376 9.85 40.28 0.90
CA GLY A 376 9.62 40.22 -0.52
C GLY A 376 10.45 41.25 -1.27
N SER A 377 10.92 40.87 -2.41
CA SER A 377 11.62 41.62 -3.40
C SER A 377 11.06 43.06 -3.58
N LYS A 378 11.75 44.04 -3.08
CA LYS A 378 11.69 45.40 -3.63
C LYS A 378 12.88 45.56 -4.56
N PHE A 379 12.64 45.45 -5.85
CA PHE A 379 13.50 46.03 -6.86
C PHE A 379 13.53 47.54 -6.61
N GLY A 380 14.61 48.03 -6.04
CA GLY A 380 14.90 49.42 -5.84
C GLY A 380 16.33 49.70 -6.28
N LYS A 381 16.45 50.38 -7.42
CA LYS A 381 17.70 50.97 -7.92
C LYS A 381 18.42 51.73 -6.81
N ASN A 382 19.70 51.41 -6.53
CA ASN A 382 20.70 52.43 -6.26
C ASN A 382 22.12 51.86 -6.21
N LYS A 383 22.92 52.50 -7.09
CA LYS A 383 24.35 52.91 -7.03
C LYS A 383 25.38 51.99 -6.38
N ILE A 384 26.18 51.49 -7.30
CA ILE A 384 27.56 51.03 -7.12
C ILE A 384 28.38 52.08 -6.38
N LYS A 385 28.99 51.72 -5.28
CA LYS A 385 30.25 52.28 -4.81
C LYS A 385 31.21 51.14 -4.48
N SER A 386 32.32 51.22 -5.20
CA SER A 386 33.52 50.40 -5.11
C SER A 386 34.23 50.56 -3.76
N THR A 387 34.82 49.49 -3.32
CA THR A 387 36.13 49.32 -2.64
C THR A 387 36.04 48.33 -1.47
N SER A 388 36.64 47.20 -1.60
CA SER A 388 37.91 46.83 -1.03
C SER A 388 38.17 45.30 -1.22
N THR A 389 39.27 45.07 -1.83
CA THR A 389 39.93 43.78 -2.08
C THR A 389 40.28 43.09 -0.77
N ILE A 390 39.82 41.86 -0.58
CA ILE A 390 40.41 40.92 0.38
C ILE A 390 40.90 39.71 -0.38
N SER A 391 42.21 39.57 -0.44
CA SER A 391 42.95 38.43 -0.97
C SER A 391 42.70 37.18 -0.13
N ILE A 392 42.27 36.10 -0.75
CA ILE A 392 42.27 34.77 -0.15
C ILE A 392 43.37 33.96 -0.81
N ASN A 393 44.35 33.58 -0.02
CA ASN A 393 45.46 32.70 -0.39
C ASN A 393 44.92 31.31 -0.78
N SER A 394 45.30 30.90 -1.98
CA SER A 394 45.13 29.56 -2.50
C SER A 394 46.19 28.62 -1.92
N THR A 395 45.78 27.60 -1.22
CA THR A 395 46.59 26.40 -1.04
C THR A 395 45.95 25.26 -1.84
N MET A 396 46.62 24.92 -2.94
CA MET A 396 46.32 23.76 -3.78
C MET A 396 46.60 22.47 -3.02
N THR A 397 45.67 21.57 -2.92
CA THR A 397 45.89 20.15 -2.76
C THR A 397 45.35 19.38 -3.97
N LYS A 398 46.25 18.57 -4.55
CA LYS A 398 46.04 17.82 -5.80
C LYS A 398 44.88 16.79 -5.70
N PRO A 399 44.16 16.52 -6.81
CA PRO A 399 43.17 15.45 -6.84
C PRO A 399 43.82 14.10 -7.03
N LEU A 400 43.44 13.13 -6.21
CA LEU A 400 43.71 11.71 -6.38
C LEU A 400 42.90 11.14 -7.54
N ARG A 401 43.59 10.66 -8.58
CA ARG A 401 43.00 9.91 -9.69
C ARG A 401 42.69 8.48 -9.22
N GLY A 402 41.44 8.17 -9.02
CA GLY A 402 40.92 6.79 -8.93
C GLY A 402 40.27 6.39 -10.25
N ARG A 403 40.77 5.31 -10.87
CA ARG A 403 40.16 4.68 -12.05
C ARG A 403 38.83 4.03 -11.69
N PRO A 404 37.78 4.12 -12.55
CA PRO A 404 36.55 3.37 -12.34
C PRO A 404 36.76 1.88 -12.63
N PRO A 405 36.05 0.96 -11.92
CA PRO A 405 36.15 -0.47 -12.18
C PRO A 405 35.48 -0.83 -13.51
N LYS A 406 36.15 -1.67 -14.29
CA LYS A 406 35.62 -2.26 -15.52
C LYS A 406 34.56 -3.30 -15.20
N PHE A 407 33.34 -3.07 -15.65
CA PHE A 407 32.31 -4.11 -15.71
C PHE A 407 32.67 -5.13 -16.79
N LYS A 408 32.82 -6.39 -16.40
CA LYS A 408 32.88 -7.52 -17.33
C LYS A 408 31.46 -7.89 -17.72
N SER A 409 31.18 -7.82 -19.02
CA SER A 409 30.00 -8.40 -19.64
C SER A 409 30.05 -9.92 -19.52
N GLY A 410 29.21 -10.49 -18.64
CA GLY A 410 28.93 -11.92 -18.60
C GLY A 410 27.64 -12.18 -19.35
N VAL A 411 27.77 -12.82 -20.50
CA VAL A 411 26.67 -13.45 -21.24
C VAL A 411 26.14 -14.59 -20.39
N ILE A 412 24.82 -14.58 -20.13
CA ILE A 412 24.13 -15.75 -19.58
C ILE A 412 23.23 -16.28 -20.69
N ALA A 413 23.50 -17.50 -21.05
CA ALA A 413 22.70 -18.32 -21.95
C ALA A 413 21.34 -18.71 -21.34
#